data_27f9aa4302da9f7e604ffa43d6ba5aa9
#
_entry.id   27f9aa4302da9f7e604ffa43d6ba5aa9
#
_cell.length_a   1.000
_cell.length_b   1.000
_cell.length_c   1.000
_cell.angle_alpha   90.00
_cell.angle_beta   90.00
_cell.angle_gamma   90.00
#
_symmetry.space_group_name_H-M   'P 1'
#
loop_
_entity.id
_entity.type
_entity.pdbx_description
1 polymer ?
#
loop_
_entity_poly.entity_id
_entity_poly.type
_entity_poly.pdbx_seq_one_letter_code
_entity_poly.pdbx_strand_id
1 'polypeptide(L)'
;MKKSTDYKIIIVGDASVGKTSIIMQYHLNTFDPNHHETVGASFIQKQVEVGNELININIWDTAGQEKYRSLVPMYTRNASCAMIVFDVMNERSYEILASWYQQVKEEAPENCRIVIVGNKIDQIPDFEKYKNTDETIKIANFASENNVDIFYVSAKTGKNIRELFNDITQKFPINRAQPQNEAIHISTTEKKSCC
;
A
#
# COMPACT_ATOMS: atom_id res chain seq x y z
N MET A 1 10.52 24.56 -8.68
CA MET A 1 10.13 23.56 -7.66
C MET A 1 9.56 22.34 -8.40
N LYS A 2 10.19 21.16 -8.28
CA LYS A 2 9.60 19.93 -8.83
C LYS A 2 8.26 19.67 -8.13
N LYS A 3 7.20 19.53 -8.89
CA LYS A 3 5.87 19.23 -8.37
C LYS A 3 5.89 17.76 -7.90
N SER A 4 5.83 17.53 -6.60
CA SER A 4 5.71 16.16 -6.07
C SER A 4 4.34 15.60 -6.45
N THR A 5 4.32 14.34 -6.86
CA THR A 5 3.06 13.65 -7.18
C THR A 5 2.52 13.03 -5.90
N ASP A 6 1.22 13.19 -5.67
CA ASP A 6 0.54 12.65 -4.49
C ASP A 6 -0.12 11.31 -4.82
N TYR A 7 0.12 10.31 -3.99
CA TYR A 7 -0.50 8.99 -4.07
C TYR A 7 -1.26 8.68 -2.80
N LYS A 8 -2.49 8.23 -2.95
CA LYS A 8 -3.35 7.89 -1.83
C LYS A 8 -3.32 6.38 -1.57
N ILE A 9 -2.97 6.00 -0.35
CA ILE A 9 -3.04 4.62 0.14
C ILE A 9 -4.15 4.56 1.19
N ILE A 10 -5.08 3.63 1.04
CA ILE A 10 -6.09 3.34 2.07
C ILE A 10 -5.79 2.00 2.72
N ILE A 11 -6.10 1.88 4.01
CA ILE A 11 -5.96 0.63 4.74
C ILE A 11 -7.33 0.24 5.29
N VAL A 12 -7.80 -0.93 4.88
CA VAL A 12 -9.10 -1.50 5.28
C VAL A 12 -8.91 -2.90 5.87
N GLY A 13 -9.93 -3.43 6.51
CA GLY A 13 -9.91 -4.73 7.17
C GLY A 13 -10.65 -4.69 8.49
N ASP A 14 -10.86 -5.83 9.13
CA ASP A 14 -11.63 -5.97 10.36
C ASP A 14 -11.02 -5.18 11.54
N ALA A 15 -11.77 -5.07 12.63
CA ALA A 15 -11.27 -4.49 13.88
C ALA A 15 -10.09 -5.31 14.41
N SER A 16 -9.15 -4.62 15.07
CA SER A 16 -8.01 -5.24 15.78
C SER A 16 -7.02 -6.06 14.93
N VAL A 17 -7.12 -6.04 13.59
CA VAL A 17 -6.12 -6.69 12.71
C VAL A 17 -4.78 -5.97 12.68
N GLY A 18 -4.72 -4.73 13.21
CA GLY A 18 -3.48 -3.96 13.37
C GLY A 18 -3.19 -2.98 12.24
N LYS A 19 -4.20 -2.43 11.57
CA LYS A 19 -4.06 -1.41 10.49
C LYS A 19 -3.24 -0.21 10.97
N THR A 20 -3.68 0.42 12.05
CA THR A 20 -2.99 1.55 12.69
C THR A 20 -1.57 1.19 13.11
N SER A 21 -1.38 -0.01 13.68
CA SER A 21 -0.04 -0.47 14.11
C SER A 21 0.92 -0.63 12.94
N ILE A 22 0.44 -1.08 11.75
CA ILE A 22 1.25 -1.15 10.53
C ILE A 22 1.73 0.26 10.12
N ILE A 23 0.81 1.24 10.15
CA ILE A 23 1.13 2.63 9.78
C ILE A 23 2.11 3.23 10.78
N MET A 24 1.89 3.08 12.08
CA MET A 24 2.76 3.60 13.13
C MET A 24 4.15 2.98 13.04
N GLN A 25 4.23 1.69 12.79
CA GLN A 25 5.51 1.00 12.56
C GLN A 25 6.24 1.54 11.32
N TYR A 26 5.52 1.77 10.22
CA TYR A 26 6.11 2.33 9.00
C TYR A 26 6.54 3.79 9.16
N HIS A 27 5.71 4.60 9.83
CA HIS A 27 5.92 6.06 9.93
C HIS A 27 6.93 6.42 11.03
N LEU A 28 6.76 5.86 12.23
CA LEU A 28 7.51 6.21 13.44
C LEU A 28 8.45 5.11 13.94
N ASN A 29 8.40 3.92 13.34
CA ASN A 29 9.11 2.73 13.82
C ASN A 29 8.75 2.38 15.27
N THR A 30 7.47 2.55 15.63
CA THR A 30 6.93 2.31 16.96
C THR A 30 5.77 1.32 16.94
N PHE A 31 5.60 0.59 18.04
CA PHE A 31 4.47 -0.28 18.28
C PHE A 31 3.95 -0.06 19.71
N ASP A 32 2.66 0.21 19.83
CA ASP A 32 1.98 0.34 21.10
C ASP A 32 1.04 -0.86 21.31
N PRO A 33 1.33 -1.76 22.27
CA PRO A 33 0.46 -2.91 22.55
C PRO A 33 -0.89 -2.51 23.16
N ASN A 34 -1.00 -1.31 23.71
CA ASN A 34 -2.22 -0.78 24.36
C ASN A 34 -2.97 0.18 23.45
N HIS A 35 -2.66 0.18 22.13
CA HIS A 35 -3.34 1.07 21.21
C HIS A 35 -4.86 0.87 21.23
N HIS A 36 -5.60 1.96 21.48
CA HIS A 36 -7.05 1.93 21.47
C HIS A 36 -7.60 1.84 20.04
N GLU A 37 -8.83 1.34 19.92
CA GLU A 37 -9.50 1.24 18.63
C GLU A 37 -9.61 2.61 17.93
N THR A 38 -9.32 2.61 16.62
CA THR A 38 -9.45 3.83 15.80
C THR A 38 -10.92 4.22 15.67
N VAL A 39 -11.23 5.47 15.96
CA VAL A 39 -12.56 6.05 15.77
C VAL A 39 -12.56 6.91 14.51
N GLY A 40 -13.35 6.52 13.50
CA GLY A 40 -13.41 7.21 12.22
C GLY A 40 -12.24 6.87 11.32
N ALA A 41 -11.47 7.86 10.88
CA ALA A 41 -10.26 7.68 10.09
C ALA A 41 -9.19 8.69 10.50
N SER A 42 -7.93 8.28 10.41
CA SER A 42 -6.77 9.17 10.55
C SER A 42 -5.99 9.27 9.24
N PHE A 43 -5.23 10.35 9.11
CA PHE A 43 -4.47 10.68 7.92
C PHE A 43 -3.01 10.92 8.26
N ILE A 44 -2.12 10.29 7.52
CA ILE A 44 -0.67 10.50 7.63
C ILE A 44 -0.11 10.78 6.25
N GLN A 45 0.71 11.82 6.14
CA GLN A 45 1.48 12.12 4.94
C GLN A 45 2.95 11.81 5.16
N LYS A 46 3.57 11.15 4.19
CA LYS A 46 5.00 10.87 4.19
C LYS A 46 5.57 11.10 2.80
N GLN A 47 6.71 11.79 2.74
CA GLN A 47 7.46 11.92 1.51
C GLN A 47 8.44 10.77 1.38
N VAL A 48 8.48 10.15 0.21
CA VAL A 48 9.36 9.02 -0.10
C VAL A 48 10.05 9.24 -1.44
N GLU A 49 11.27 8.74 -1.55
CA GLU A 49 12.04 8.74 -2.79
C GLU A 49 11.84 7.41 -3.52
N VAL A 50 11.45 7.48 -4.80
CA VAL A 50 11.27 6.32 -5.66
C VAL A 50 12.07 6.54 -6.94
N GLY A 51 13.19 5.85 -7.08
CA GLY A 51 14.18 6.15 -8.10
C GLY A 51 14.77 7.54 -7.90
N ASN A 52 14.58 8.44 -8.86
CA ASN A 52 15.04 9.84 -8.79
C ASN A 52 13.90 10.84 -8.54
N GLU A 53 12.70 10.36 -8.24
CA GLU A 53 11.52 11.20 -8.00
C GLU A 53 11.09 11.16 -6.54
N LEU A 54 10.72 12.34 -6.04
CA LEU A 54 10.17 12.52 -4.71
C LEU A 54 8.65 12.53 -4.81
N ILE A 55 8.00 11.59 -4.15
CA ILE A 55 6.54 11.45 -4.14
C ILE A 55 5.99 11.64 -2.73
N ASN A 56 4.77 12.12 -2.62
CA ASN A 56 4.04 12.14 -1.35
C ASN A 56 3.09 10.94 -1.30
N ILE A 57 3.16 10.17 -0.25
CA ILE A 57 2.17 9.14 0.07
C ILE A 57 1.25 9.63 1.17
N ASN A 58 -0.04 9.57 0.89
CA ASN A 58 -1.13 10.00 1.75
C ASN A 58 -1.84 8.75 2.26
N ILE A 59 -1.56 8.33 3.50
CA ILE A 59 -2.06 7.09 4.07
C ILE A 59 -3.30 7.37 4.92
N TRP A 60 -4.41 6.71 4.60
CA TRP A 60 -5.67 6.78 5.31
C TRP A 60 -5.87 5.53 6.13
N ASP A 61 -5.77 5.67 7.45
CA ASP A 61 -6.11 4.63 8.42
C ASP A 61 -7.60 4.65 8.69
N THR A 62 -8.29 3.55 8.45
CA THR A 62 -9.74 3.48 8.66
C THR A 62 -10.09 2.63 9.87
N ALA A 63 -11.16 3.01 10.58
CA ALA A 63 -11.71 2.18 11.63
C ALA A 63 -12.22 0.86 11.05
N GLY A 64 -11.83 -0.25 11.68
CA GLY A 64 -12.20 -1.60 11.23
C GLY A 64 -13.55 -2.10 11.73
N GLN A 65 -14.25 -1.31 12.55
CA GLN A 65 -15.56 -1.71 13.08
C GLN A 65 -16.62 -1.67 11.97
N GLU A 66 -17.51 -2.63 11.94
CA GLU A 66 -18.59 -2.78 10.94
C GLU A 66 -19.47 -1.53 10.82
N LYS A 67 -19.68 -0.79 11.91
CA LYS A 67 -20.45 0.47 11.90
C LYS A 67 -19.84 1.59 11.03
N TYR A 68 -18.53 1.52 10.72
CA TYR A 68 -17.86 2.47 9.85
C TYR A 68 -17.67 1.96 8.41
N ARG A 69 -18.10 0.73 8.13
CA ARG A 69 -17.94 0.12 6.82
C ARG A 69 -18.66 0.91 5.71
N SER A 70 -19.77 1.58 6.05
CA SER A 70 -20.50 2.47 5.13
C SER A 70 -19.71 3.72 4.71
N LEU A 71 -18.61 4.05 5.41
CA LEU A 71 -17.73 5.17 5.06
C LEU A 71 -16.60 4.79 4.10
N VAL A 72 -16.40 3.50 3.84
CA VAL A 72 -15.34 3.00 2.95
C VAL A 72 -15.39 3.65 1.57
N PRO A 73 -16.57 3.83 0.90
CA PRO A 73 -16.67 4.51 -0.39
C PRO A 73 -16.06 5.92 -0.40
N MET A 74 -16.16 6.63 0.70
CA MET A 74 -15.56 7.96 0.83
C MET A 74 -14.03 7.90 0.90
N TYR A 75 -13.49 6.83 1.49
CA TYR A 75 -12.04 6.66 1.61
C TYR A 75 -11.42 6.04 0.38
N THR A 76 -12.11 5.15 -0.36
CA THR A 76 -11.61 4.51 -1.58
C THR A 76 -11.53 5.48 -2.76
N ARG A 77 -12.29 6.56 -2.73
CA ARG A 77 -12.29 7.55 -3.80
C ARG A 77 -10.88 8.10 -4.04
N ASN A 78 -10.43 8.03 -5.30
CA ASN A 78 -9.09 8.44 -5.76
C ASN A 78 -7.94 7.69 -5.06
N ALA A 79 -8.17 6.49 -4.53
CA ALA A 79 -7.10 5.68 -3.99
C ALA A 79 -6.20 5.16 -5.11
N SER A 80 -4.89 5.26 -4.90
CA SER A 80 -3.86 4.68 -5.78
C SER A 80 -3.54 3.23 -5.38
N CYS A 81 -3.71 2.94 -4.07
CA CYS A 81 -3.55 1.60 -3.53
C CYS A 81 -4.50 1.38 -2.35
N ALA A 82 -5.06 0.18 -2.26
CA ALA A 82 -5.83 -0.30 -1.12
C ALA A 82 -5.15 -1.52 -0.50
N MET A 83 -4.87 -1.44 0.80
CA MET A 83 -4.32 -2.53 1.60
C MET A 83 -5.44 -3.17 2.38
N ILE A 84 -5.72 -4.45 2.12
CA ILE A 84 -6.70 -5.25 2.86
C ILE A 84 -5.97 -6.07 3.90
N VAL A 85 -6.13 -5.71 5.17
CA VAL A 85 -5.37 -6.30 6.27
C VAL A 85 -6.19 -7.35 6.99
N PHE A 86 -5.59 -8.50 7.24
CA PHE A 86 -6.12 -9.55 8.11
C PHE A 86 -5.10 -9.93 9.19
N ASP A 87 -5.58 -10.56 10.25
CA ASP A 87 -4.77 -11.10 11.33
C ASP A 87 -4.54 -12.59 11.08
N VAL A 88 -3.28 -13.01 10.94
CA VAL A 88 -2.92 -14.40 10.66
C VAL A 88 -3.33 -15.40 11.75
N MET A 89 -3.66 -14.89 12.95
CA MET A 89 -4.12 -15.70 14.08
C MET A 89 -5.65 -15.70 14.26
N ASN A 90 -6.37 -14.92 13.43
CA ASN A 90 -7.82 -14.78 13.56
C ASN A 90 -8.54 -15.24 12.30
N GLU A 91 -9.13 -16.43 12.38
CA GLU A 91 -9.86 -17.07 11.29
C GLU A 91 -10.94 -16.16 10.70
N ARG A 92 -11.75 -15.52 11.54
CA ARG A 92 -12.79 -14.62 11.09
C ARG A 92 -12.25 -13.49 10.19
N SER A 93 -11.06 -12.97 10.46
CA SER A 93 -10.51 -11.84 9.72
C SER A 93 -10.12 -12.20 8.28
N TYR A 94 -9.77 -13.45 7.99
CA TYR A 94 -9.52 -13.89 6.62
C TYR A 94 -10.75 -14.50 5.94
N GLU A 95 -11.73 -15.03 6.68
CA GLU A 95 -13.03 -15.42 6.11
C GLU A 95 -13.75 -14.26 5.43
N ILE A 96 -13.67 -13.06 6.02
CA ILE A 96 -14.29 -11.86 5.47
C ILE A 96 -13.42 -11.10 4.45
N LEU A 97 -12.22 -11.59 4.16
CA LEU A 97 -11.28 -10.95 3.24
C LEU A 97 -11.88 -10.77 1.84
N ALA A 98 -12.56 -11.80 1.32
CA ALA A 98 -13.23 -11.73 0.03
C ALA A 98 -14.30 -10.62 -0.02
N SER A 99 -15.02 -10.39 1.10
CA SER A 99 -16.00 -9.31 1.22
C SER A 99 -15.34 -7.93 1.21
N TRP A 100 -14.18 -7.77 1.87
CA TRP A 100 -13.41 -6.53 1.80
C TRP A 100 -12.85 -6.27 0.41
N TYR A 101 -12.35 -7.32 -0.23
CA TYR A 101 -11.85 -7.23 -1.60
C TYR A 101 -12.94 -6.78 -2.57
N GLN A 102 -14.11 -7.42 -2.51
CA GLN A 102 -15.23 -7.09 -3.38
C GLN A 102 -15.68 -5.64 -3.20
N GLN A 103 -15.82 -5.20 -1.96
CA GLN A 103 -16.19 -3.83 -1.66
C GLN A 103 -15.16 -2.81 -2.21
N VAL A 104 -13.86 -3.04 -1.99
CA VAL A 104 -12.81 -2.17 -2.52
C VAL A 104 -12.83 -2.16 -4.05
N LYS A 105 -13.01 -3.32 -4.68
CA LYS A 105 -13.04 -3.46 -6.13
C LYS A 105 -14.21 -2.71 -6.79
N GLU A 106 -15.36 -2.67 -6.11
CA GLU A 106 -16.54 -1.95 -6.59
C GLU A 106 -16.43 -0.43 -6.44
N GLU A 107 -15.74 0.03 -5.41
CA GLU A 107 -15.75 1.44 -5.00
C GLU A 107 -14.49 2.22 -5.36
N ALA A 108 -13.34 1.54 -5.49
CA ALA A 108 -12.09 2.17 -5.85
C ALA A 108 -11.97 2.40 -7.36
N PRO A 109 -11.11 3.34 -7.81
CA PRO A 109 -10.79 3.50 -9.23
C PRO A 109 -10.27 2.19 -9.84
N GLU A 110 -10.54 1.94 -11.12
CA GLU A 110 -10.08 0.73 -11.84
C GLU A 110 -8.57 0.52 -11.78
N ASN A 111 -7.81 1.61 -11.74
CA ASN A 111 -6.34 1.59 -11.64
C ASN A 111 -5.84 1.53 -10.19
N CYS A 112 -6.73 1.41 -9.21
CA CYS A 112 -6.34 1.23 -7.81
C CYS A 112 -5.71 -0.14 -7.62
N ARG A 113 -4.45 -0.17 -7.19
CA ARG A 113 -3.80 -1.43 -6.84
C ARG A 113 -4.36 -1.95 -5.53
N ILE A 114 -4.76 -3.23 -5.51
CA ILE A 114 -5.17 -3.91 -4.28
C ILE A 114 -4.04 -4.83 -3.83
N VAL A 115 -3.73 -4.83 -2.54
CA VAL A 115 -2.78 -5.75 -1.90
C VAL A 115 -3.41 -6.35 -0.64
N ILE A 116 -3.14 -7.62 -0.39
CA ILE A 116 -3.57 -8.34 0.80
C ILE A 116 -2.40 -8.37 1.78
N VAL A 117 -2.66 -8.09 3.06
CA VAL A 117 -1.63 -8.01 4.10
C VAL A 117 -2.01 -8.86 5.30
N GLY A 118 -1.31 -9.99 5.50
CA GLY A 118 -1.42 -10.79 6.71
C GLY A 118 -0.49 -10.25 7.79
N ASN A 119 -1.07 -9.70 8.85
CA ASN A 119 -0.32 -9.11 9.97
C ASN A 119 -0.20 -10.08 11.16
N LYS A 120 0.69 -9.75 12.08
CA LYS A 120 0.99 -10.47 13.33
C LYS A 120 1.72 -11.80 13.16
N ILE A 121 2.56 -11.91 12.12
CA ILE A 121 3.36 -13.14 11.88
C ILE A 121 4.36 -13.43 12.99
N ASP A 122 4.62 -12.50 13.87
CA ASP A 122 5.42 -12.69 15.09
C ASP A 122 4.78 -13.66 16.09
N GLN A 123 3.47 -13.92 15.97
CA GLN A 123 2.75 -14.87 16.81
C GLN A 123 2.82 -16.31 16.28
N ILE A 124 3.39 -16.52 15.08
CA ILE A 124 3.51 -17.83 14.45
C ILE A 124 4.92 -18.37 14.72
N PRO A 125 5.06 -19.46 15.49
CA PRO A 125 6.37 -20.04 15.81
C PRO A 125 7.14 -20.54 14.59
N ASP A 126 6.43 -21.17 13.65
CA ASP A 126 6.97 -21.72 12.40
C ASP A 126 6.18 -21.15 11.21
N PHE A 127 6.70 -20.06 10.66
CA PHE A 127 6.04 -19.37 9.55
C PHE A 127 6.08 -20.19 8.25
N GLU A 128 7.12 -21.00 8.02
CA GLU A 128 7.19 -21.82 6.82
C GLU A 128 6.13 -22.94 6.86
N LYS A 129 5.89 -23.52 8.03
CA LYS A 129 4.79 -24.47 8.21
C LYS A 129 3.43 -23.80 8.04
N TYR A 130 3.26 -22.60 8.58
CA TYR A 130 2.02 -21.80 8.45
C TYR A 130 1.66 -21.57 6.98
N LYS A 131 2.61 -21.21 6.12
CA LYS A 131 2.36 -21.00 4.68
C LYS A 131 1.75 -22.19 3.95
N ASN A 132 1.86 -23.38 4.53
CA ASN A 132 1.35 -24.62 3.96
C ASN A 132 0.07 -25.11 4.65
N THR A 133 -0.58 -24.27 5.46
CA THR A 133 -1.90 -24.60 6.03
C THR A 133 -2.99 -24.42 4.97
N ASP A 134 -4.10 -25.13 5.16
CA ASP A 134 -5.24 -25.06 4.23
C ASP A 134 -5.78 -23.64 4.10
N GLU A 135 -5.79 -22.87 5.20
CA GLU A 135 -6.22 -21.47 5.22
C GLU A 135 -5.32 -20.60 4.37
N THR A 136 -4.01 -20.74 4.53
CA THR A 136 -3.04 -19.95 3.77
C THR A 136 -3.09 -20.28 2.29
N ILE A 137 -3.29 -21.57 1.96
CA ILE A 137 -3.47 -22.02 0.57
C ILE A 137 -4.74 -21.41 -0.03
N LYS A 138 -5.86 -21.39 0.71
CA LYS A 138 -7.10 -20.73 0.25
C LYS A 138 -6.89 -19.24 -0.04
N ILE A 139 -6.18 -18.52 0.86
CA ILE A 139 -5.87 -17.10 0.65
C ILE A 139 -4.95 -16.91 -0.56
N ALA A 140 -3.95 -17.79 -0.76
CA ALA A 140 -3.05 -17.73 -1.89
C ALA A 140 -3.78 -18.00 -3.22
N ASN A 141 -4.70 -18.96 -3.26
CA ASN A 141 -5.54 -19.23 -4.43
C ASN A 141 -6.44 -18.04 -4.74
N PHE A 142 -7.13 -17.50 -3.73
CA PHE A 142 -7.95 -16.30 -3.88
C PHE A 142 -7.15 -15.12 -4.46
N ALA A 143 -5.96 -14.87 -3.96
CA ALA A 143 -5.10 -13.81 -4.45
C ALA A 143 -4.64 -14.04 -5.89
N SER A 144 -4.27 -15.28 -6.23
CA SER A 144 -3.87 -15.67 -7.58
C SER A 144 -5.02 -15.50 -8.58
N GLU A 145 -6.22 -15.96 -8.24
CA GLU A 145 -7.43 -15.84 -9.08
C GLU A 145 -7.81 -14.38 -9.36
N ASN A 146 -7.52 -13.49 -8.41
CA ASN A 146 -7.83 -12.07 -8.51
C ASN A 146 -6.62 -11.22 -8.95
N ASN A 147 -5.46 -11.82 -9.22
CA ASN A 147 -4.22 -11.14 -9.58
C ASN A 147 -3.80 -10.07 -8.54
N VAL A 148 -3.82 -10.44 -7.26
CA VAL A 148 -3.48 -9.57 -6.12
C VAL A 148 -2.24 -10.10 -5.41
N ASP A 149 -1.35 -9.20 -5.01
CA ASP A 149 -0.17 -9.56 -4.22
C ASP A 149 -0.53 -9.79 -2.74
N ILE A 150 0.16 -10.74 -2.10
CA ILE A 150 0.05 -10.98 -0.65
C ILE A 150 1.37 -10.66 0.02
N PHE A 151 1.29 -9.92 1.14
CA PHE A 151 2.41 -9.65 2.04
C PHE A 151 2.11 -10.18 3.43
N TYR A 152 3.12 -10.75 4.07
CA TYR A 152 3.04 -11.19 5.46
C TYR A 152 4.00 -10.35 6.30
N VAL A 153 3.44 -9.65 7.29
CA VAL A 153 4.15 -8.63 8.07
C VAL A 153 3.95 -8.79 9.57
N SER A 154 4.80 -8.16 10.35
CA SER A 154 4.58 -7.94 11.78
C SER A 154 4.73 -6.45 12.10
N ALA A 155 3.64 -5.81 12.46
CA ALA A 155 3.67 -4.46 12.97
C ALA A 155 4.42 -4.35 14.31
N LYS A 156 4.43 -5.42 15.10
CA LYS A 156 5.13 -5.46 16.39
C LYS A 156 6.65 -5.45 16.25
N THR A 157 7.18 -6.26 15.34
CA THR A 157 8.64 -6.40 15.14
C THR A 157 9.20 -5.55 14.00
N GLY A 158 8.33 -4.97 13.16
CA GLY A 158 8.70 -4.25 11.96
C GLY A 158 9.02 -5.15 10.77
N LYS A 159 8.94 -6.49 10.94
CA LYS A 159 9.28 -7.44 9.88
C LYS A 159 8.42 -7.23 8.63
N ASN A 160 9.08 -7.07 7.48
CA ASN A 160 8.52 -6.88 6.14
C ASN A 160 7.64 -5.60 5.97
N ILE A 161 7.60 -4.69 6.95
CA ILE A 161 6.81 -3.45 6.83
C ILE A 161 7.40 -2.51 5.78
N ARG A 162 8.74 -2.32 5.79
CA ARG A 162 9.40 -1.46 4.80
C ARG A 162 9.31 -2.05 3.39
N GLU A 163 9.48 -3.35 3.26
CA GLU A 163 9.38 -4.09 2.01
C GLU A 163 7.99 -3.93 1.39
N LEU A 164 6.92 -4.06 2.19
CA LEU A 164 5.54 -3.83 1.78
C LEU A 164 5.34 -2.44 1.17
N PHE A 165 5.72 -1.38 1.90
CA PHE A 165 5.52 -0.02 1.42
C PHE A 165 6.44 0.33 0.24
N ASN A 166 7.66 -0.20 0.19
CA ASN A 166 8.56 -0.05 -0.94
C ASN A 166 7.97 -0.69 -2.21
N ASP A 167 7.46 -1.91 -2.13
CA ASP A 167 6.83 -2.57 -3.26
C ASP A 167 5.59 -1.79 -3.77
N ILE A 168 4.76 -1.29 -2.85
CA ILE A 168 3.61 -0.47 -3.21
C ILE A 168 4.04 0.79 -3.95
N THR A 169 5.01 1.52 -3.41
CA THR A 169 5.42 2.82 -3.95
C THR A 169 6.19 2.70 -5.27
N GLN A 170 6.99 1.65 -5.45
CA GLN A 170 7.73 1.39 -6.70
C GLN A 170 6.81 1.07 -7.89
N LYS A 171 5.60 0.58 -7.63
CA LYS A 171 4.60 0.24 -8.66
C LYS A 171 3.65 1.40 -8.97
N PHE A 172 3.79 2.56 -8.33
CA PHE A 172 3.03 3.73 -8.73
C PHE A 172 3.48 4.25 -10.10
N PRO A 173 2.54 4.74 -10.93
CA PRO A 173 2.85 5.31 -12.24
C PRO A 173 3.59 6.64 -12.07
N ILE A 174 4.91 6.57 -11.94
CA ILE A 174 5.76 7.75 -11.87
C ILE A 174 6.02 8.18 -13.31
N ASN A 175 5.71 9.43 -13.65
CA ASN A 175 6.12 10.03 -14.90
C ASN A 175 7.65 10.13 -14.93
N ARG A 176 8.30 9.06 -15.41
CA ARG A 176 9.70 9.09 -15.76
C ARG A 176 9.79 10.04 -16.96
N ALA A 177 10.13 11.30 -16.73
CA ALA A 177 10.55 12.18 -17.81
C ALA A 177 11.67 11.44 -18.56
N GLN A 178 11.39 11.03 -19.79
CA GLN A 178 12.46 10.52 -20.67
C GLN A 178 13.51 11.63 -20.69
N PRO A 179 14.81 11.32 -20.57
CA PRO A 179 15.83 12.33 -20.79
C PRO A 179 15.59 12.86 -22.21
N GLN A 180 15.18 14.12 -22.29
CA GLN A 180 15.15 14.80 -23.58
C GLN A 180 16.60 14.80 -24.05
N ASN A 181 16.91 13.96 -25.05
CA ASN A 181 18.12 14.11 -25.86
C ASN A 181 17.95 15.46 -26.57
N GLU A 182 18.38 16.53 -25.93
CA GLU A 182 18.67 17.77 -26.62
C GLU A 182 19.80 17.46 -27.60
N ALA A 183 19.41 17.14 -28.82
CA ALA A 183 20.30 17.17 -29.94
C ALA A 183 20.78 18.63 -30.05
N ILE A 184 22.01 18.87 -29.63
CA ILE A 184 22.69 20.15 -29.82
C ILE A 184 22.86 20.29 -31.35
N HIS A 185 21.95 21.01 -31.98
CA HIS A 185 22.15 21.51 -33.33
C HIS A 185 23.28 22.56 -33.31
N ILE A 186 24.51 22.13 -33.58
CA ILE A 186 25.62 23.03 -33.87
C ILE A 186 25.35 23.58 -35.27
N SER A 187 24.78 24.77 -35.36
CA SER A 187 24.71 25.53 -36.61
C SER A 187 26.08 26.07 -36.90
N THR A 188 26.78 25.45 -37.80
CA THR A 188 27.99 25.99 -38.45
C THR A 188 27.58 27.13 -39.39
N THR A 189 27.73 28.37 -38.92
CA THR A 189 27.67 29.55 -39.77
C THR A 189 28.93 29.61 -40.62
N GLU A 190 28.84 29.23 -41.89
CA GLU A 190 29.85 29.53 -42.90
C GLU A 190 29.92 31.07 -43.10
N LYS A 191 31.07 31.64 -42.76
CA LYS A 191 31.41 33.00 -43.14
C LYS A 191 31.71 33.02 -44.64
N LYS A 192 30.81 33.57 -45.47
CA LYS A 192 31.14 33.98 -46.84
C LYS A 192 32.03 35.19 -46.78
N SER A 193 33.28 35.01 -47.23
CA SER A 193 34.22 36.07 -47.56
C SER A 193 33.79 36.70 -48.87
N CYS A 194 33.55 38.03 -48.88
CA CYS A 194 33.50 38.82 -50.10
C CYS A 194 34.87 39.39 -50.38
N CYS A 195 35.39 39.10 -51.57
CA CYS A 195 36.29 39.97 -52.32
C CYS A 195 35.47 40.80 -53.29
#